data_c25952b419b02a28bd0de3a60fcc90aa
#
_entry.id   c25952b419b02a28bd0de3a60fcc90aa
#
_cell.length_a   1.000
_cell.length_b   1.000
_cell.length_c   1.000
_cell.angle_alpha   90.00
_cell.angle_beta   90.00
_cell.angle_gamma   90.00
#
_symmetry.space_group_name_H-M   'P 1'
#
loop_
_entity.id
_entity.type
_entity.pdbx_description
1 polymer ?
#
loop_
_entity_poly.entity_id
_entity_poly.type
_entity_poly.pdbx_seq_one_letter_code
_entity_poly.pdbx_strand_id
1 'polypeptide(L)'
;MNMTINKFKSIVNSDKVLFKFLDEFKSYPQLKAQYQNDLTSIYLSTEHLTKKDIKRKKAEAKEKYKLECEKLKAFQDSIKECANEITNGKISNNEINKLTDFEKRVNETQKIINEIVNKRGSKCYKYFLSDIKKYEQLSEKPILYVRNLTKYYKSKKTPTISALNFNVYPGEFHAFIGANGAGKTTTIKCLITSYYNWSGTILINGKKNETEAAKKNIGYIPEKASFPECFSTFSYLKWMVMLSGLKEKEASELVTKQLKDLKMWNLRQRSPNTFSSGQKKKILLAQSLVHDPDIIVMDEPVANLDPKARIEFFDTLLELRKQGKAIFVSSHVLAELDIYADSLTILDGGKIIYSGKKQELLEKYNVNEYLIRVSQKDNNKLLDIAKRMKISSSYDEEKKCNIFKIVKKNDVTKLQKTLISKNIYVDLFQRNYPSLNDIYEDMIVFGSTDTMRETNPSKLEIK
;
A
#
# COMPACT_ATOMS: atom_id res chain seq x y z
N MET A 1 -30.61 -11.09 32.07
CA MET A 1 -30.05 -9.75 31.89
C MET A 1 -29.17 -9.76 30.65
N ASN A 2 -29.59 -9.10 29.58
CA ASN A 2 -28.83 -9.14 28.32
C ASN A 2 -27.57 -8.29 28.44
N MET A 3 -26.41 -8.94 28.57
CA MET A 3 -25.14 -8.24 28.54
C MET A 3 -24.85 -7.83 27.10
N THR A 4 -24.77 -6.53 26.81
CA THR A 4 -24.40 -6.03 25.48
C THR A 4 -22.88 -6.15 25.31
N ILE A 5 -22.42 -6.35 24.07
CA ILE A 5 -20.99 -6.39 23.72
C ILE A 5 -20.23 -5.19 24.31
N ASN A 6 -20.86 -4.01 24.38
CA ASN A 6 -20.27 -2.81 24.97
C ASN A 6 -20.07 -2.90 26.49
N LYS A 7 -20.97 -3.59 27.20
CA LYS A 7 -20.84 -3.79 28.65
C LYS A 7 -19.77 -4.84 28.96
N PHE A 8 -19.65 -5.86 28.13
CA PHE A 8 -18.55 -6.83 28.18
C PHE A 8 -17.20 -6.16 27.88
N LYS A 9 -17.13 -5.31 26.84
CA LYS A 9 -15.93 -4.49 26.54
C LYS A 9 -15.47 -3.62 27.72
N SER A 10 -16.40 -3.07 28.52
CA SER A 10 -16.05 -2.29 29.72
C SER A 10 -15.50 -3.11 30.88
N ILE A 11 -15.88 -4.38 30.96
CA ILE A 11 -15.42 -5.32 32.01
C ILE A 11 -14.04 -5.90 31.67
N VAL A 12 -13.73 -6.05 30.39
CA VAL A 12 -12.50 -6.71 29.90
C VAL A 12 -11.48 -5.68 29.37
N ASN A 13 -11.53 -4.46 29.84
CA ASN A 13 -10.75 -3.31 29.35
C ASN A 13 -9.21 -3.45 29.42
N SER A 14 -8.68 -4.58 29.87
CA SER A 14 -7.24 -4.83 30.01
C SER A 14 -6.67 -5.88 29.05
N ASP A 15 -7.51 -6.58 28.28
CA ASP A 15 -7.03 -7.71 27.48
C ASP A 15 -6.97 -7.41 25.98
N LYS A 16 -5.74 -7.18 25.49
CA LYS A 16 -5.47 -6.87 24.07
C LYS A 16 -5.90 -7.98 23.10
N VAL A 17 -5.88 -9.24 23.54
CA VAL A 17 -6.22 -10.40 22.69
C VAL A 17 -7.73 -10.47 22.47
N LEU A 18 -8.51 -10.28 23.53
CA LEU A 18 -9.97 -10.26 23.46
C LEU A 18 -10.49 -9.06 22.67
N PHE A 19 -9.90 -7.87 22.85
CA PHE A 19 -10.24 -6.68 22.08
C PHE A 19 -10.03 -6.91 20.58
N LYS A 20 -8.91 -7.52 20.20
CA LYS A 20 -8.59 -7.87 18.82
C LYS A 20 -9.60 -8.86 18.24
N PHE A 21 -10.01 -9.82 19.04
CA PHE A 21 -11.00 -10.83 18.65
C PHE A 21 -12.41 -10.23 18.50
N LEU A 22 -12.81 -9.30 19.38
CA LEU A 22 -14.11 -8.60 19.34
C LEU A 22 -14.26 -7.66 18.13
N ASP A 23 -13.17 -7.04 17.68
CA ASP A 23 -13.18 -6.15 16.51
C ASP A 23 -13.36 -6.92 15.19
N GLU A 24 -13.11 -8.22 15.16
CA GLU A 24 -13.31 -9.07 13.98
C GLU A 24 -14.77 -9.45 13.76
N PHE A 25 -15.66 -9.30 14.76
CA PHE A 25 -17.06 -9.68 14.65
C PHE A 25 -17.96 -8.49 14.36
N LYS A 26 -18.65 -8.55 13.23
CA LYS A 26 -19.72 -7.61 12.91
C LYS A 26 -20.97 -7.92 13.74
N SER A 27 -21.67 -6.88 14.19
CA SER A 27 -22.99 -7.06 14.81
C SER A 27 -24.02 -7.60 13.80
N TYR A 28 -25.11 -8.24 14.28
CA TYR A 28 -26.19 -8.70 13.40
C TYR A 28 -26.73 -7.62 12.43
N PRO A 29 -27.00 -6.37 12.86
CA PRO A 29 -27.39 -5.30 11.95
C PRO A 29 -26.38 -5.04 10.84
N GLN A 30 -25.07 -5.03 11.16
CA GLN A 30 -24.00 -4.82 10.19
C GLN A 30 -23.90 -5.99 9.20
N LEU A 31 -24.03 -7.25 9.67
CA LEU A 31 -24.07 -8.44 8.81
C LEU A 31 -25.28 -8.40 7.88
N LYS A 32 -26.45 -8.00 8.39
CA LYS A 32 -27.68 -7.86 7.61
C LYS A 32 -27.55 -6.78 6.55
N ALA A 33 -26.98 -5.61 6.91
CA ALA A 33 -26.72 -4.51 5.98
C ALA A 33 -25.76 -4.95 4.86
N GLN A 34 -24.68 -5.67 5.20
CA GLN A 34 -23.74 -6.20 4.22
C GLN A 34 -24.42 -7.20 3.27
N TYR A 35 -25.25 -8.12 3.80
CA TYR A 35 -26.00 -9.05 2.98
C TYR A 35 -26.96 -8.35 2.01
N GLN A 36 -27.65 -7.29 2.47
CA GLN A 36 -28.50 -6.48 1.61
C GLN A 36 -27.70 -5.78 0.50
N ASN A 37 -26.52 -5.25 0.83
CA ASN A 37 -25.63 -4.66 -0.16
C ASN A 37 -25.12 -5.69 -1.17
N ASP A 38 -24.78 -6.91 -0.73
CA ASP A 38 -24.39 -8.01 -1.62
C ASP A 38 -25.55 -8.39 -2.58
N LEU A 39 -26.78 -8.45 -2.07
CA LEU A 39 -27.97 -8.70 -2.90
C LEU A 39 -28.22 -7.55 -3.89
N THR A 40 -28.14 -6.30 -3.45
CA THR A 40 -28.31 -5.11 -4.30
C THR A 40 -27.24 -5.11 -5.41
N SER A 41 -26.00 -5.41 -5.09
CA SER A 41 -24.91 -5.55 -6.07
C SER A 41 -25.20 -6.65 -7.10
N ILE A 42 -25.80 -7.78 -6.67
CA ILE A 42 -26.23 -8.86 -7.58
C ILE A 42 -27.37 -8.38 -8.49
N TYR A 43 -28.34 -7.62 -7.97
CA TYR A 43 -29.42 -7.05 -8.78
C TYR A 43 -28.96 -6.03 -9.79
N LEU A 44 -28.11 -5.08 -9.39
CA LEU A 44 -27.55 -4.07 -10.28
C LEU A 44 -26.67 -4.68 -11.38
N SER A 45 -26.29 -5.94 -11.24
CA SER A 45 -25.44 -6.67 -12.18
C SER A 45 -26.18 -7.61 -13.10
N THR A 46 -27.51 -7.55 -13.13
CA THR A 46 -28.34 -8.52 -13.87
C THR A 46 -28.30 -8.37 -15.39
N GLU A 47 -27.91 -7.20 -15.93
CA GLU A 47 -27.84 -6.97 -17.37
C GLU A 47 -26.89 -7.91 -18.14
N HIS A 48 -25.96 -8.57 -17.43
CA HIS A 48 -24.93 -9.43 -18.04
C HIS A 48 -24.84 -10.83 -17.42
N LEU A 49 -25.81 -11.25 -16.57
CA LEU A 49 -25.79 -12.54 -15.90
C LEU A 49 -26.95 -13.43 -16.36
N THR A 50 -26.67 -14.72 -16.55
CA THR A 50 -27.75 -15.70 -16.78
C THR A 50 -28.59 -15.87 -15.52
N LYS A 51 -29.88 -16.28 -15.68
CA LYS A 51 -30.75 -16.59 -14.53
C LYS A 51 -30.12 -17.61 -13.58
N LYS A 52 -29.32 -18.55 -14.11
CA LYS A 52 -28.61 -19.58 -13.35
C LYS A 52 -27.46 -18.95 -12.50
N ASP A 53 -26.72 -18.00 -13.07
CA ASP A 53 -25.64 -17.32 -12.36
C ASP A 53 -26.17 -16.40 -11.25
N ILE A 54 -27.29 -15.72 -11.49
CA ILE A 54 -27.97 -14.90 -10.47
C ILE A 54 -28.42 -15.77 -9.29
N LYS A 55 -29.04 -16.93 -9.58
CA LYS A 55 -29.47 -17.87 -8.54
C LYS A 55 -28.30 -18.40 -7.73
N ARG A 56 -27.20 -18.76 -8.39
CA ARG A 56 -25.97 -19.22 -7.73
C ARG A 56 -25.38 -18.15 -6.82
N LYS A 57 -25.22 -16.91 -7.30
CA LYS A 57 -24.66 -15.80 -6.51
C LYS A 57 -25.50 -15.42 -5.32
N LYS A 58 -26.84 -15.44 -5.45
CA LYS A 58 -27.75 -15.24 -4.33
C LYS A 58 -27.63 -16.35 -3.28
N ALA A 59 -27.45 -17.60 -3.71
CA ALA A 59 -27.22 -18.73 -2.81
C ALA A 59 -25.87 -18.58 -2.07
N GLU A 60 -24.80 -18.22 -2.78
CA GLU A 60 -23.48 -17.96 -2.20
C GLU A 60 -23.51 -16.82 -1.18
N ALA A 61 -24.17 -15.69 -1.50
CA ALA A 61 -24.34 -14.56 -0.58
C ALA A 61 -25.15 -14.95 0.67
N LYS A 62 -26.22 -15.74 0.50
CA LYS A 62 -27.04 -16.23 1.61
C LYS A 62 -26.26 -17.20 2.50
N GLU A 63 -25.47 -18.10 1.92
CA GLU A 63 -24.64 -19.05 2.66
C GLU A 63 -23.54 -18.32 3.45
N LYS A 64 -22.88 -17.33 2.84
CA LYS A 64 -21.91 -16.46 3.50
C LYS A 64 -22.54 -15.74 4.69
N TYR A 65 -23.70 -15.11 4.51
CA TYR A 65 -24.43 -14.43 5.60
C TYR A 65 -24.78 -15.39 6.73
N LYS A 66 -25.30 -16.59 6.41
CA LYS A 66 -25.66 -17.61 7.40
C LYS A 66 -24.44 -18.05 8.21
N LEU A 67 -23.30 -18.27 7.56
CA LEU A 67 -22.04 -18.64 8.20
C LEU A 67 -21.56 -17.56 9.17
N GLU A 68 -21.61 -16.29 8.77
CA GLU A 68 -21.20 -15.17 9.64
C GLU A 68 -22.15 -15.00 10.84
N CYS A 69 -23.46 -15.22 10.65
CA CYS A 69 -24.42 -15.23 11.75
C CYS A 69 -24.20 -16.39 12.74
N GLU A 70 -23.84 -17.57 12.26
CA GLU A 70 -23.52 -18.72 13.12
C GLU A 70 -22.25 -18.47 13.96
N LYS A 71 -21.21 -17.88 13.35
CA LYS A 71 -20.01 -17.46 14.08
C LYS A 71 -20.34 -16.46 15.18
N LEU A 72 -21.12 -15.43 14.86
CA LEU A 72 -21.53 -14.42 15.83
C LEU A 72 -22.36 -15.02 16.96
N LYS A 73 -23.24 -15.98 16.64
CA LYS A 73 -24.04 -16.67 17.65
C LYS A 73 -23.17 -17.51 18.57
N ALA A 74 -22.27 -18.34 18.04
CA ALA A 74 -21.35 -19.14 18.84
C ALA A 74 -20.50 -18.26 19.77
N PHE A 75 -20.02 -17.12 19.30
CA PHE A 75 -19.30 -16.13 20.07
C PHE A 75 -20.17 -15.51 21.19
N GLN A 76 -21.41 -15.12 20.88
CA GLN A 76 -22.34 -14.58 21.88
C GLN A 76 -22.71 -15.57 22.94
N ASP A 77 -22.88 -16.84 22.58
CA ASP A 77 -23.20 -17.91 23.54
C ASP A 77 -22.00 -18.17 24.47
N SER A 78 -20.77 -18.17 23.97
CA SER A 78 -19.56 -18.26 24.79
C SER A 78 -19.40 -17.06 25.77
N ILE A 79 -19.72 -15.83 25.29
CA ILE A 79 -19.74 -14.64 26.16
C ILE A 79 -20.80 -14.77 27.26
N LYS A 80 -21.99 -15.27 26.94
CA LYS A 80 -23.07 -15.46 27.93
C LYS A 80 -22.68 -16.48 29.00
N GLU A 81 -22.03 -17.57 28.62
CA GLU A 81 -21.54 -18.58 29.57
C GLU A 81 -20.51 -17.96 30.53
N CYS A 82 -19.52 -17.23 30.00
CA CYS A 82 -18.57 -16.51 30.83
C CYS A 82 -19.24 -15.48 31.76
N ALA A 83 -20.22 -14.73 31.24
CA ALA A 83 -20.96 -13.75 32.04
C ALA A 83 -21.78 -14.38 33.16
N ASN A 84 -22.40 -15.54 32.91
CA ASN A 84 -23.17 -16.28 33.88
C ASN A 84 -22.27 -16.84 35.02
N GLU A 85 -21.07 -17.30 34.72
CA GLU A 85 -20.11 -17.77 35.70
C GLU A 85 -19.57 -16.64 36.59
N ILE A 86 -19.34 -15.46 35.99
CA ILE A 86 -18.94 -14.26 36.74
C ILE A 86 -20.07 -13.78 37.69
N THR A 87 -21.33 -13.75 37.19
CA THR A 87 -22.48 -13.28 37.97
C THR A 87 -22.93 -14.25 39.06
N ASN A 88 -22.69 -15.55 38.86
CA ASN A 88 -23.04 -16.58 39.87
C ASN A 88 -21.98 -16.75 40.99
N GLY A 89 -20.99 -15.85 41.07
CA GLY A 89 -19.97 -15.86 42.11
C GLY A 89 -19.00 -17.05 42.06
N LYS A 90 -19.05 -17.82 40.97
CA LYS A 90 -18.11 -18.95 40.78
C LYS A 90 -16.70 -18.51 40.38
N ILE A 91 -16.53 -17.24 40.01
CA ILE A 91 -15.26 -16.63 39.68
C ILE A 91 -15.14 -15.35 40.48
N SER A 92 -14.20 -15.25 41.38
CA SER A 92 -13.92 -14.02 42.15
C SER A 92 -13.18 -13.01 41.25
N ASN A 93 -13.29 -11.70 41.55
CA ASN A 93 -12.56 -10.67 40.84
C ASN A 93 -11.03 -10.87 40.79
N ASN A 94 -10.47 -11.61 41.76
CA ASN A 94 -9.05 -12.00 41.77
C ASN A 94 -8.73 -13.17 40.84
N GLU A 95 -9.71 -13.98 40.45
CA GLU A 95 -9.55 -15.10 39.52
C GLU A 95 -9.77 -14.68 38.06
N ILE A 96 -10.42 -13.53 37.83
CA ILE A 96 -10.47 -12.88 36.48
C ILE A 96 -9.04 -12.56 36.00
N ASN A 97 -8.12 -12.36 36.94
CA ASN A 97 -6.70 -12.19 36.64
C ASN A 97 -5.95 -13.51 36.36
N LYS A 98 -6.58 -14.69 36.57
CA LYS A 98 -6.03 -15.95 36.06
C LYS A 98 -6.48 -16.15 34.61
N LEU A 99 -5.80 -15.45 33.75
CA LEU A 99 -5.93 -15.43 32.27
C LEU A 99 -6.08 -16.81 31.58
N THR A 100 -5.68 -17.89 32.24
CA THR A 100 -5.63 -19.24 31.67
C THR A 100 -6.99 -19.81 31.25
N ASP A 101 -8.05 -19.58 32.02
CA ASP A 101 -9.37 -20.13 31.65
C ASP A 101 -10.08 -19.32 30.59
N PHE A 102 -9.85 -18.02 30.54
CA PHE A 102 -10.41 -17.16 29.55
C PHE A 102 -9.73 -17.36 28.18
N GLU A 103 -8.39 -17.44 28.14
CA GLU A 103 -7.63 -17.82 26.94
C GLU A 103 -8.03 -19.20 26.43
N LYS A 104 -8.26 -20.16 27.31
CA LYS A 104 -8.74 -21.49 26.95
C LYS A 104 -10.09 -21.43 26.26
N ARG A 105 -11.04 -20.61 26.73
CA ARG A 105 -12.37 -20.43 26.13
C ARG A 105 -12.35 -19.66 24.83
N VAL A 106 -11.51 -18.62 24.73
CA VAL A 106 -11.25 -17.92 23.45
C VAL A 106 -10.71 -18.92 22.43
N ASN A 107 -9.77 -19.77 22.84
CA ASN A 107 -9.19 -20.80 21.99
C ASN A 107 -10.20 -21.90 21.62
N GLU A 108 -11.10 -22.29 22.52
CA GLU A 108 -12.20 -23.24 22.26
C GLU A 108 -13.24 -22.63 21.32
N THR A 109 -13.63 -21.37 21.52
CA THR A 109 -14.51 -20.64 20.61
C THR A 109 -13.88 -20.51 19.22
N GLN A 110 -12.58 -20.22 19.16
CA GLN A 110 -11.84 -20.20 17.92
C GLN A 110 -11.80 -21.59 17.25
N LYS A 111 -11.70 -22.66 18.02
CA LYS A 111 -11.80 -24.04 17.54
C LYS A 111 -13.16 -24.33 16.90
N ILE A 112 -14.25 -23.94 17.58
CA ILE A 112 -15.63 -24.10 17.09
C ILE A 112 -15.82 -23.30 15.79
N ILE A 113 -15.35 -22.05 15.76
CA ILE A 113 -15.39 -21.22 14.54
C ILE A 113 -14.60 -21.90 13.41
N ASN A 114 -13.41 -22.42 13.69
CA ASN A 114 -12.60 -23.12 12.71
C ASN A 114 -13.28 -24.42 12.21
N GLU A 115 -13.98 -25.16 13.07
CA GLU A 115 -14.73 -26.34 12.68
C GLU A 115 -15.93 -26.00 11.79
N ILE A 116 -16.69 -24.95 12.12
CA ILE A 116 -17.81 -24.47 11.29
C ILE A 116 -17.30 -24.06 9.91
N VAL A 117 -16.18 -23.32 9.87
CA VAL A 117 -15.52 -22.90 8.61
C VAL A 117 -15.00 -24.10 7.83
N ASN A 118 -14.40 -25.08 8.50
CA ASN A 118 -13.86 -26.29 7.87
C ASN A 118 -14.94 -27.20 7.28
N LYS A 119 -16.06 -27.36 7.98
CA LYS A 119 -17.20 -28.18 7.52
C LYS A 119 -17.90 -27.57 6.29
N ARG A 120 -17.88 -26.23 6.14
CA ARG A 120 -18.60 -25.54 5.06
C ARG A 120 -17.72 -25.07 3.89
N GLY A 121 -16.43 -25.39 3.90
CA GLY A 121 -15.61 -25.43 2.68
C GLY A 121 -15.26 -24.11 2.00
N SER A 122 -15.24 -22.98 2.68
CA SER A 122 -14.69 -21.76 2.06
C SER A 122 -13.16 -21.77 2.08
N LYS A 123 -12.55 -22.21 0.97
CA LYS A 123 -11.09 -22.15 0.76
C LYS A 123 -10.53 -20.76 1.09
N CYS A 124 -11.26 -19.70 0.77
CA CYS A 124 -10.84 -18.31 1.02
C CYS A 124 -10.59 -17.99 2.50
N TYR A 125 -11.40 -18.51 3.42
CA TYR A 125 -11.22 -18.22 4.85
C TYR A 125 -10.01 -18.96 5.45
N LYS A 126 -9.71 -20.18 5.00
CA LYS A 126 -8.49 -20.91 5.39
C LYS A 126 -7.22 -20.16 4.98
N TYR A 127 -7.21 -19.62 3.75
CA TYR A 127 -6.09 -18.79 3.28
C TYR A 127 -5.95 -17.51 4.11
N PHE A 128 -7.04 -16.84 4.42
CA PHE A 128 -7.03 -15.63 5.25
C PHE A 128 -6.44 -15.88 6.65
N LEU A 129 -6.87 -16.95 7.34
CA LEU A 129 -6.30 -17.31 8.65
C LEU A 129 -4.81 -17.68 8.58
N SER A 130 -4.41 -18.38 7.51
CA SER A 130 -3.00 -18.66 7.27
C SER A 130 -2.17 -17.39 7.08
N ASP A 131 -2.71 -16.42 6.34
CA ASP A 131 -2.02 -15.15 6.07
C ASP A 131 -1.94 -14.27 7.32
N ILE A 132 -2.96 -14.26 8.20
CA ILE A 132 -2.88 -13.58 9.50
C ILE A 132 -1.77 -14.18 10.36
N LYS A 133 -1.70 -15.51 10.46
CA LYS A 133 -0.62 -16.18 11.21
C LYS A 133 0.76 -15.82 10.67
N LYS A 134 0.92 -15.80 9.35
CA LYS A 134 2.17 -15.36 8.70
C LYS A 134 2.50 -13.91 9.05
N TYR A 135 1.49 -13.01 9.00
CA TYR A 135 1.68 -11.62 9.40
C TYR A 135 2.15 -11.50 10.86
N GLU A 136 1.54 -12.27 11.76
CA GLU A 136 1.90 -12.25 13.19
C GLU A 136 3.33 -12.74 13.46
N GLN A 137 3.86 -13.62 12.61
CA GLN A 137 5.22 -14.17 12.70
C GLN A 137 6.30 -13.26 12.10
N LEU A 138 5.93 -12.20 11.37
CA LEU A 138 6.91 -11.27 10.82
C LEU A 138 7.64 -10.52 11.93
N SER A 139 8.97 -10.42 11.83
CA SER A 139 9.81 -9.63 12.74
C SER A 139 9.51 -8.14 12.63
N GLU A 140 9.32 -7.64 11.42
CA GLU A 140 8.91 -6.28 11.12
C GLU A 140 7.49 -6.29 10.55
N LYS A 141 6.59 -5.52 11.14
CA LYS A 141 5.18 -5.49 10.76
C LYS A 141 4.95 -4.47 9.64
N PRO A 142 4.57 -4.90 8.43
CA PRO A 142 4.16 -3.96 7.39
C PRO A 142 2.85 -3.28 7.79
N ILE A 143 2.73 -2.00 7.46
CA ILE A 143 1.50 -1.25 7.65
C ILE A 143 0.43 -1.66 6.64
N LEU A 144 0.86 -2.02 5.42
CA LEU A 144 0.01 -2.61 4.39
C LEU A 144 0.56 -3.98 3.99
N TYR A 145 -0.24 -5.01 4.22
CA TYR A 145 0.07 -6.40 3.91
C TYR A 145 -0.95 -6.94 2.92
N VAL A 146 -0.51 -7.30 1.72
CA VAL A 146 -1.37 -7.80 0.64
C VAL A 146 -0.90 -9.19 0.23
N ARG A 147 -1.83 -10.17 0.19
CA ARG A 147 -1.55 -11.54 -0.22
C ARG A 147 -2.64 -12.08 -1.14
N ASN A 148 -2.21 -12.62 -2.27
CA ASN A 148 -3.04 -13.28 -3.28
C ASN A 148 -4.23 -12.42 -3.74
N LEU A 149 -4.07 -11.08 -3.75
CA LEU A 149 -5.14 -10.19 -4.17
C LEU A 149 -5.47 -10.40 -5.64
N THR A 150 -6.71 -10.83 -5.90
CA THR A 150 -7.20 -11.13 -7.25
C THR A 150 -8.56 -10.49 -7.46
N LYS A 151 -8.74 -9.80 -8.60
CA LYS A 151 -9.99 -9.12 -8.97
C LYS A 151 -10.39 -9.43 -10.40
N TYR A 152 -11.65 -9.86 -10.55
CA TYR A 152 -12.31 -10.02 -11.84
C TYR A 152 -13.35 -8.92 -12.04
N TYR A 153 -13.42 -8.37 -13.24
CA TYR A 153 -14.59 -7.63 -13.69
C TYR A 153 -15.55 -8.58 -14.44
N LYS A 154 -16.85 -8.31 -14.32
CA LYS A 154 -17.90 -9.20 -14.84
C LYS A 154 -17.81 -9.47 -16.33
N SER A 155 -17.30 -8.52 -17.10
CA SER A 155 -17.17 -8.61 -18.58
C SER A 155 -15.91 -9.35 -19.03
N LYS A 156 -14.99 -9.71 -18.12
CA LYS A 156 -13.70 -10.29 -18.52
C LYS A 156 -13.59 -11.74 -18.02
N LYS A 157 -13.14 -12.64 -18.91
CA LYS A 157 -12.82 -14.04 -18.56
C LYS A 157 -11.52 -14.14 -17.75
N THR A 158 -10.61 -13.20 -17.93
CA THR A 158 -9.31 -13.11 -17.23
C THR A 158 -9.37 -12.11 -16.08
N PRO A 159 -8.65 -12.32 -14.98
CA PRO A 159 -8.57 -11.36 -13.89
C PRO A 159 -7.90 -10.06 -14.37
N THR A 160 -8.37 -8.93 -13.86
CA THR A 160 -7.70 -7.62 -14.09
C THR A 160 -6.45 -7.48 -13.24
N ILE A 161 -6.47 -8.05 -12.03
CA ILE A 161 -5.30 -8.24 -11.17
C ILE A 161 -5.30 -9.67 -10.64
N SER A 162 -4.15 -10.31 -10.58
CA SER A 162 -4.01 -11.74 -10.30
C SER A 162 -2.92 -12.00 -9.26
N ALA A 163 -3.33 -12.54 -8.10
CA ALA A 163 -2.47 -13.03 -7.05
C ALA A 163 -1.37 -12.03 -6.60
N LEU A 164 -1.74 -10.75 -6.44
CA LEU A 164 -0.79 -9.73 -6.03
C LEU A 164 -0.32 -9.97 -4.59
N ASN A 165 1.00 -9.90 -4.38
CA ASN A 165 1.65 -10.07 -3.08
C ASN A 165 2.68 -8.96 -2.87
N PHE A 166 2.46 -8.05 -1.92
CA PHE A 166 3.39 -6.98 -1.60
C PHE A 166 3.17 -6.45 -0.19
N ASN A 167 4.16 -5.73 0.32
CA ASN A 167 4.14 -5.08 1.62
C ASN A 167 4.52 -3.62 1.48
N VAL A 168 4.03 -2.78 2.42
CA VAL A 168 4.52 -1.42 2.64
C VAL A 168 4.78 -1.26 4.14
N TYR A 169 5.91 -0.64 4.50
CA TYR A 169 6.32 -0.50 5.89
C TYR A 169 6.07 0.93 6.42
N PRO A 170 5.97 1.13 7.74
CA PRO A 170 5.85 2.45 8.34
C PRO A 170 7.01 3.38 7.93
N GLY A 171 6.71 4.64 7.66
CA GLY A 171 7.74 5.62 7.27
C GLY A 171 8.39 5.38 5.90
N GLU A 172 7.80 4.52 5.07
CA GLU A 172 8.30 4.16 3.75
C GLU A 172 7.59 4.94 2.64
N PHE A 173 8.33 5.43 1.66
CA PHE A 173 7.77 5.92 0.41
C PHE A 173 7.75 4.78 -0.62
N HIS A 174 6.58 4.22 -0.84
CA HIS A 174 6.36 3.08 -1.73
C HIS A 174 5.79 3.51 -3.08
N ALA A 175 6.51 3.25 -4.15
CA ALA A 175 6.06 3.51 -5.51
C ALA A 175 5.33 2.28 -6.10
N PHE A 176 4.08 2.47 -6.55
CA PHE A 176 3.29 1.44 -7.22
C PHE A 176 3.18 1.73 -8.71
N ILE A 177 4.00 1.06 -9.50
CA ILE A 177 4.35 1.43 -10.86
C ILE A 177 3.72 0.47 -11.87
N GLY A 178 3.33 0.97 -13.02
CA GLY A 178 2.85 0.15 -14.14
C GLY A 178 2.23 0.98 -15.25
N ALA A 179 2.15 0.43 -16.44
CA ALA A 179 1.49 1.06 -17.57
C ALA A 179 0.01 1.35 -17.32
N ASN A 180 -0.60 2.17 -18.18
CA ASN A 180 -2.03 2.39 -18.17
C ASN A 180 -2.76 1.06 -18.44
N GLY A 181 -3.75 0.73 -17.60
CA GLY A 181 -4.45 -0.55 -17.68
C GLY A 181 -3.78 -1.72 -16.97
N ALA A 182 -2.57 -1.57 -16.39
CA ALA A 182 -1.88 -2.62 -15.65
C ALA A 182 -2.61 -3.07 -14.37
N GLY A 183 -3.58 -2.30 -13.87
CA GLY A 183 -4.38 -2.66 -12.69
C GLY A 183 -4.13 -1.79 -11.45
N LYS A 184 -3.35 -0.70 -11.54
CA LYS A 184 -3.01 0.19 -10.41
C LYS A 184 -4.25 0.71 -9.68
N THR A 185 -5.11 1.43 -10.37
CA THR A 185 -6.37 1.98 -9.80
C THR A 185 -7.29 0.87 -9.28
N THR A 186 -7.32 -0.29 -9.96
CA THR A 186 -8.10 -1.45 -9.47
C THR A 186 -7.57 -1.95 -8.14
N THR A 187 -6.26 -2.09 -7.99
CA THR A 187 -5.60 -2.48 -6.74
C THR A 187 -5.92 -1.48 -5.64
N ILE A 188 -5.71 -0.18 -5.88
CA ILE A 188 -6.01 0.89 -4.92
C ILE A 188 -7.47 0.83 -4.47
N LYS A 189 -8.42 0.69 -5.40
CA LYS A 189 -9.85 0.58 -5.06
C LYS A 189 -10.18 -0.67 -4.23
N CYS A 190 -9.42 -1.76 -4.35
CA CYS A 190 -9.51 -2.90 -3.44
C CYS A 190 -8.94 -2.57 -2.06
N LEU A 191 -7.78 -1.89 -1.98
CA LEU A 191 -7.15 -1.50 -0.72
C LEU A 191 -8.08 -0.63 0.14
N ILE A 192 -8.69 0.40 -0.47
CA ILE A 192 -9.60 1.35 0.21
C ILE A 192 -11.04 0.84 0.32
N THR A 193 -11.30 -0.42 -0.03
CA THR A 193 -12.65 -1.05 0.01
C THR A 193 -13.72 -0.41 -0.88
N SER A 194 -13.35 0.33 -1.92
CA SER A 194 -14.29 0.78 -2.95
C SER A 194 -14.81 -0.37 -3.80
N TYR A 195 -14.05 -1.45 -3.91
CA TYR A 195 -14.45 -2.69 -4.55
C TYR A 195 -14.52 -3.82 -3.55
N TYR A 196 -15.65 -4.56 -3.51
CA TYR A 196 -15.91 -5.64 -2.55
C TYR A 196 -15.72 -7.05 -3.15
N ASN A 197 -15.80 -7.22 -4.47
CA ASN A 197 -15.70 -8.53 -5.12
C ASN A 197 -14.27 -8.82 -5.54
N TRP A 198 -13.41 -9.10 -4.58
CA TRP A 198 -12.04 -9.55 -4.76
C TRP A 198 -11.75 -10.74 -3.84
N SER A 199 -10.68 -11.47 -4.10
CA SER A 199 -10.19 -12.57 -3.26
C SER A 199 -8.75 -12.30 -2.81
N GLY A 200 -8.34 -12.89 -1.71
CA GLY A 200 -7.05 -12.70 -1.08
C GLY A 200 -7.15 -12.08 0.31
N THR A 201 -6.04 -11.55 0.81
CA THR A 201 -5.93 -10.94 2.12
C THR A 201 -5.35 -9.54 2.00
N ILE A 202 -6.02 -8.54 2.60
CA ILE A 202 -5.51 -7.17 2.73
C ILE A 202 -5.60 -6.81 4.22
N LEU A 203 -4.44 -6.54 4.82
CA LEU A 203 -4.36 -6.03 6.19
C LEU A 203 -3.75 -4.63 6.18
N ILE A 204 -4.35 -3.73 6.96
CA ILE A 204 -3.85 -2.38 7.23
C ILE A 204 -3.59 -2.29 8.73
N ASN A 205 -2.33 -2.09 9.09
CA ASN A 205 -1.88 -2.12 10.49
C ASN A 205 -2.36 -3.37 11.23
N GLY A 206 -2.25 -4.55 10.57
CA GLY A 206 -2.67 -5.85 11.07
C GLY A 206 -4.18 -6.08 11.12
N LYS A 207 -5.00 -5.13 10.66
CA LYS A 207 -6.46 -5.22 10.65
C LYS A 207 -6.98 -5.39 9.23
N LYS A 208 -8.03 -6.20 9.08
CA LYS A 208 -8.68 -6.39 7.78
C LYS A 208 -9.17 -5.06 7.21
N ASN A 209 -8.84 -4.75 5.96
CA ASN A 209 -9.12 -3.44 5.36
C ASN A 209 -10.61 -3.03 5.34
N GLU A 210 -11.53 -3.99 5.48
CA GLU A 210 -12.97 -3.74 5.56
C GLU A 210 -13.42 -3.16 6.92
N THR A 211 -12.60 -3.29 7.98
CA THR A 211 -12.93 -2.86 9.34
C THR A 211 -12.81 -1.35 9.52
N GLU A 212 -13.61 -0.76 10.42
CA GLU A 212 -13.52 0.66 10.76
C GLU A 212 -12.13 1.03 11.29
N ALA A 213 -11.54 0.13 12.09
CA ALA A 213 -10.22 0.32 12.65
C ALA A 213 -9.11 0.36 11.58
N ALA A 214 -9.24 -0.40 10.49
CA ALA A 214 -8.33 -0.32 9.36
C ALA A 214 -8.54 0.97 8.56
N LYS A 215 -9.80 1.38 8.35
CA LYS A 215 -10.15 2.60 7.60
C LYS A 215 -9.66 3.87 8.29
N LYS A 216 -9.58 3.89 9.62
CA LYS A 216 -8.99 4.99 10.38
C LYS A 216 -7.49 5.16 10.14
N ASN A 217 -6.81 4.11 9.71
CA ASN A 217 -5.36 4.15 9.46
C ASN A 217 -5.01 4.52 8.01
N ILE A 218 -6.01 4.73 7.12
CA ILE A 218 -5.77 4.97 5.70
C ILE A 218 -6.32 6.33 5.26
N GLY A 219 -5.46 7.18 4.71
CA GLY A 219 -5.84 8.36 3.95
C GLY A 219 -5.86 8.04 2.46
N TYR A 220 -6.78 8.63 1.70
CA TYR A 220 -6.88 8.37 0.26
C TYR A 220 -6.96 9.66 -0.56
N ILE A 221 -6.16 9.73 -1.61
CA ILE A 221 -6.18 10.81 -2.60
C ILE A 221 -6.48 10.22 -3.97
N PRO A 222 -7.65 10.53 -4.58
CA PRO A 222 -8.01 10.06 -5.90
C PRO A 222 -7.24 10.80 -7.02
N GLU A 223 -7.19 10.20 -8.20
CA GLU A 223 -6.65 10.84 -9.41
C GLU A 223 -7.37 12.16 -9.71
N LYS A 224 -8.70 12.13 -9.72
CA LYS A 224 -9.52 13.32 -10.02
C LYS A 224 -10.10 13.92 -8.75
N ALA A 225 -9.91 15.22 -8.58
CA ALA A 225 -10.48 15.99 -7.49
C ALA A 225 -11.89 16.49 -7.85
N SER A 226 -12.86 16.22 -6.98
CA SER A 226 -14.20 16.75 -7.08
C SER A 226 -14.66 17.20 -5.68
N PHE A 227 -15.21 18.39 -5.59
CA PHE A 227 -15.67 18.97 -4.32
C PHE A 227 -17.12 19.43 -4.46
N PRO A 228 -17.93 19.42 -3.38
CA PRO A 228 -19.26 19.97 -3.39
C PRO A 228 -19.23 21.47 -3.70
N GLU A 229 -20.15 21.95 -4.54
CA GLU A 229 -20.14 23.35 -5.02
C GLU A 229 -20.46 24.39 -3.95
N CYS A 230 -21.26 24.01 -2.95
CA CYS A 230 -21.78 24.94 -1.93
C CYS A 230 -20.80 25.24 -0.79
N PHE A 231 -19.60 24.66 -0.76
CA PHE A 231 -18.65 24.83 0.34
C PHE A 231 -17.46 25.71 -0.02
N SER A 232 -17.08 26.57 0.93
CA SER A 232 -15.72 27.12 0.95
C SER A 232 -14.72 26.04 1.36
N THR A 233 -13.45 26.23 1.06
CA THR A 233 -12.36 25.30 1.45
C THR A 233 -12.35 25.02 2.95
N PHE A 234 -12.48 26.07 3.76
CA PHE A 234 -12.52 25.94 5.21
C PHE A 234 -13.72 25.15 5.69
N SER A 235 -14.92 25.50 5.20
CA SER A 235 -16.16 24.81 5.58
C SER A 235 -16.12 23.35 5.16
N TYR A 236 -15.65 23.06 3.96
CA TYR A 236 -15.52 21.69 3.46
C TYR A 236 -14.61 20.84 4.37
N LEU A 237 -13.38 21.29 4.62
CA LEU A 237 -12.45 20.57 5.47
C LEU A 237 -12.97 20.42 6.90
N LYS A 238 -13.57 21.49 7.47
CA LYS A 238 -14.18 21.45 8.80
C LYS A 238 -15.25 20.36 8.89
N TRP A 239 -16.13 20.27 7.89
CA TRP A 239 -17.15 19.23 7.84
C TRP A 239 -16.52 17.82 7.75
N MET A 240 -15.46 17.64 6.95
CA MET A 240 -14.74 16.35 6.88
C MET A 240 -14.14 15.97 8.24
N VAL A 241 -13.55 16.92 8.96
CA VAL A 241 -13.01 16.70 10.32
C VAL A 241 -14.11 16.34 11.30
N MET A 242 -15.25 17.04 11.27
CA MET A 242 -16.39 16.74 12.16
C MET A 242 -16.98 15.35 11.87
N LEU A 243 -17.04 14.93 10.61
CA LEU A 243 -17.47 13.58 10.22
C LEU A 243 -16.50 12.49 10.73
N SER A 244 -15.24 12.82 10.99
CA SER A 244 -14.29 11.89 11.65
C SER A 244 -14.47 11.78 13.17
N GLY A 245 -15.38 12.59 13.75
CA GLY A 245 -15.78 12.51 15.15
C GLY A 245 -15.24 13.63 16.06
N LEU A 246 -14.50 14.61 15.52
CA LEU A 246 -14.02 15.75 16.30
C LEU A 246 -15.13 16.80 16.48
N LYS A 247 -15.07 17.54 17.60
CA LYS A 247 -15.99 18.64 17.88
C LYS A 247 -15.66 19.85 17.00
N GLU A 248 -16.62 20.73 16.83
CA GLU A 248 -16.53 21.89 15.94
C GLU A 248 -15.32 22.80 16.21
N LYS A 249 -15.01 23.06 17.49
CA LYS A 249 -13.86 23.88 17.89
C LYS A 249 -12.54 23.21 17.51
N GLU A 250 -12.37 21.95 17.86
CA GLU A 250 -11.18 21.14 17.54
C GLU A 250 -11.00 21.03 16.01
N ALA A 251 -12.12 20.83 15.30
CA ALA A 251 -12.12 20.79 13.83
C ALA A 251 -11.64 22.11 13.22
N SER A 252 -12.11 23.25 13.75
CA SER A 252 -11.71 24.56 13.27
C SER A 252 -10.23 24.84 13.51
N GLU A 253 -9.70 24.45 14.66
CA GLU A 253 -8.28 24.58 15.02
C GLU A 253 -7.40 23.71 14.11
N LEU A 254 -7.78 22.44 13.92
CA LEU A 254 -7.05 21.50 13.05
C LEU A 254 -7.00 21.99 11.59
N VAL A 255 -8.15 22.40 11.03
CA VAL A 255 -8.22 22.90 9.65
C VAL A 255 -7.42 24.19 9.49
N THR A 256 -7.45 25.07 10.50
CA THR A 256 -6.63 26.29 10.49
C THR A 256 -5.15 25.94 10.40
N LYS A 257 -4.69 25.01 11.22
CA LYS A 257 -3.30 24.53 11.20
C LYS A 257 -2.95 23.93 9.84
N GLN A 258 -3.74 22.96 9.34
CA GLN A 258 -3.48 22.28 8.06
C GLN A 258 -3.42 23.26 6.88
N LEU A 259 -4.35 24.21 6.80
CA LEU A 259 -4.34 25.20 5.72
C LEU A 259 -3.15 26.16 5.80
N LYS A 260 -2.64 26.47 6.99
CA LYS A 260 -1.41 27.26 7.16
C LYS A 260 -0.19 26.45 6.73
N ASP A 261 -0.07 25.19 7.17
CA ASP A 261 1.05 24.29 6.85
C ASP A 261 1.13 24.05 5.34
N LEU A 262 -0.01 23.91 4.66
CA LEU A 262 -0.08 23.73 3.20
C LEU A 262 0.01 25.06 2.41
N LYS A 263 0.19 26.21 3.10
CA LYS A 263 0.20 27.57 2.49
C LYS A 263 -1.08 27.91 1.71
N MET A 264 -2.22 27.40 2.18
CA MET A 264 -3.53 27.56 1.55
C MET A 264 -4.47 28.49 2.36
N TRP A 265 -4.01 29.03 3.48
CA TRP A 265 -4.84 29.84 4.40
C TRP A 265 -5.53 31.03 3.72
N ASN A 266 -4.85 31.72 2.81
CA ASN A 266 -5.40 32.89 2.10
C ASN A 266 -6.57 32.53 1.16
N LEU A 267 -6.68 31.27 0.78
CA LEU A 267 -7.70 30.74 -0.12
C LEU A 267 -8.86 30.07 0.62
N ARG A 268 -8.88 30.08 1.96
CA ARG A 268 -9.82 29.35 2.82
C ARG A 268 -11.29 29.61 2.55
N GLN A 269 -11.64 30.84 2.11
CA GLN A 269 -13.02 31.25 1.85
C GLN A 269 -13.48 30.95 0.40
N ARG A 270 -12.57 30.58 -0.49
CA ARG A 270 -12.89 30.25 -1.88
C ARG A 270 -13.33 28.80 -2.01
N SER A 271 -14.16 28.51 -3.02
CA SER A 271 -14.52 27.13 -3.37
C SER A 271 -13.30 26.37 -3.92
N PRO A 272 -13.03 25.14 -3.45
CA PRO A 272 -11.92 24.34 -3.98
C PRO A 272 -12.05 24.05 -5.48
N ASN A 273 -13.27 24.09 -6.03
CA ASN A 273 -13.50 23.85 -7.46
C ASN A 273 -12.85 24.91 -8.37
N THR A 274 -12.61 26.12 -7.82
CA THR A 274 -11.96 27.23 -8.55
C THR A 274 -10.43 27.17 -8.53
N PHE A 275 -9.85 26.17 -7.88
CA PHE A 275 -8.41 26.05 -7.68
C PHE A 275 -7.70 25.40 -8.87
N SER A 276 -6.38 25.67 -8.99
CA SER A 276 -5.51 24.91 -9.89
C SER A 276 -5.43 23.45 -9.47
N SER A 277 -4.96 22.59 -10.38
CA SER A 277 -4.80 21.14 -10.09
C SER A 277 -3.95 20.90 -8.84
N GLY A 278 -2.83 21.61 -8.69
CA GLY A 278 -1.94 21.49 -7.53
C GLY A 278 -2.61 21.94 -6.23
N GLN A 279 -3.34 23.06 -6.26
CA GLN A 279 -4.10 23.52 -5.10
C GLN A 279 -5.20 22.53 -4.71
N LYS A 280 -5.91 21.96 -5.68
CA LYS A 280 -6.92 20.91 -5.44
C LYS A 280 -6.29 19.69 -4.76
N LYS A 281 -5.10 19.25 -5.21
CA LYS A 281 -4.39 18.13 -4.59
C LYS A 281 -3.95 18.43 -3.15
N LYS A 282 -3.52 19.66 -2.85
CA LYS A 282 -3.23 20.09 -1.47
C LYS A 282 -4.47 20.01 -0.57
N ILE A 283 -5.65 20.36 -1.07
CA ILE A 283 -6.90 20.21 -0.30
C ILE A 283 -7.29 18.75 -0.09
N LEU A 284 -7.13 17.90 -1.11
CA LEU A 284 -7.34 16.45 -0.95
C LEU A 284 -6.33 15.84 0.05
N LEU A 285 -5.09 16.32 0.07
CA LEU A 285 -4.10 15.92 1.07
C LEU A 285 -4.54 16.35 2.48
N ALA A 286 -4.96 17.61 2.67
CA ALA A 286 -5.52 18.06 3.93
C ALA A 286 -6.69 17.17 4.39
N GLN A 287 -7.63 16.89 3.48
CA GLN A 287 -8.75 15.99 3.75
C GLN A 287 -8.28 14.57 4.16
N SER A 288 -7.28 14.02 3.48
CA SER A 288 -6.80 12.68 3.79
C SER A 288 -6.12 12.58 5.17
N LEU A 289 -5.64 13.70 5.71
CA LEU A 289 -4.96 13.80 7.00
C LEU A 289 -5.89 14.12 8.18
N VAL A 290 -7.18 14.32 7.95
CA VAL A 290 -8.18 14.72 8.95
C VAL A 290 -8.23 13.81 10.18
N HIS A 291 -8.09 12.52 9.96
CA HIS A 291 -8.17 11.48 10.98
C HIS A 291 -6.81 10.89 11.35
N ASP A 292 -5.73 11.59 11.01
CA ASP A 292 -4.34 11.24 11.29
C ASP A 292 -3.96 9.80 10.89
N PRO A 293 -4.10 9.43 9.60
CA PRO A 293 -3.85 8.08 9.13
C PRO A 293 -2.36 7.72 9.21
N ASP A 294 -2.07 6.42 9.38
CA ASP A 294 -0.71 5.89 9.36
C ASP A 294 -0.17 5.70 7.93
N ILE A 295 -1.06 5.48 6.95
CA ILE A 295 -0.71 5.33 5.53
C ILE A 295 -1.56 6.23 4.66
N ILE A 296 -0.95 6.88 3.67
CA ILE A 296 -1.62 7.70 2.66
C ILE A 296 -1.50 7.00 1.31
N VAL A 297 -2.62 6.58 0.74
CA VAL A 297 -2.72 5.92 -0.56
C VAL A 297 -3.17 6.92 -1.61
N MET A 298 -2.42 7.03 -2.70
CA MET A 298 -2.65 8.03 -3.74
C MET A 298 -2.69 7.38 -5.12
N ASP A 299 -3.72 7.71 -5.88
CA ASP A 299 -3.89 7.27 -7.27
C ASP A 299 -3.49 8.39 -8.22
N GLU A 300 -2.33 8.26 -8.87
CA GLU A 300 -1.77 9.22 -9.83
C GLU A 300 -1.83 10.69 -9.32
N PRO A 301 -1.28 10.99 -8.12
CA PRO A 301 -1.54 12.26 -7.44
C PRO A 301 -0.97 13.48 -8.17
N VAL A 302 0.10 13.29 -8.96
CA VAL A 302 0.81 14.38 -9.65
C VAL A 302 0.46 14.47 -11.15
N ALA A 303 -0.44 13.63 -11.63
CA ALA A 303 -0.97 13.76 -12.98
C ALA A 303 -1.58 15.16 -13.18
N ASN A 304 -1.26 15.79 -14.28
CA ASN A 304 -1.73 17.15 -14.64
C ASN A 304 -1.26 18.28 -13.70
N LEU A 305 -0.17 18.09 -12.96
CA LEU A 305 0.51 19.15 -12.22
C LEU A 305 1.64 19.75 -13.07
N ASP A 306 1.82 21.06 -12.95
CA ASP A 306 3.02 21.70 -13.47
C ASP A 306 4.28 21.25 -12.69
N PRO A 307 5.49 21.35 -13.25
CA PRO A 307 6.71 20.85 -12.62
C PRO A 307 6.96 21.41 -11.22
N LYS A 308 6.66 22.69 -10.99
CA LYS A 308 6.85 23.35 -9.69
C LYS A 308 5.87 22.81 -8.65
N ALA A 309 4.58 22.73 -8.99
CA ALA A 309 3.55 22.19 -8.10
C ALA A 309 3.82 20.71 -7.76
N ARG A 310 4.41 19.96 -8.69
CA ARG A 310 4.80 18.56 -8.49
C ARG A 310 5.89 18.41 -7.44
N ILE A 311 6.97 19.21 -7.55
CA ILE A 311 8.06 19.22 -6.58
C ILE A 311 7.52 19.60 -5.19
N GLU A 312 6.75 20.71 -5.10
CA GLU A 312 6.18 21.15 -3.82
C GLU A 312 5.27 20.07 -3.18
N PHE A 313 4.55 19.31 -4.00
CA PHE A 313 3.69 18.23 -3.51
C PHE A 313 4.51 17.07 -2.96
N PHE A 314 5.54 16.61 -3.69
CA PHE A 314 6.45 15.57 -3.20
C PHE A 314 7.22 15.98 -1.96
N ASP A 315 7.69 17.22 -1.87
CA ASP A 315 8.35 17.74 -0.65
C ASP A 315 7.42 17.66 0.56
N THR A 316 6.13 17.98 0.37
CA THR A 316 5.12 17.83 1.44
C THR A 316 4.95 16.36 1.85
N LEU A 317 4.97 15.43 0.89
CA LEU A 317 4.89 13.99 1.19
C LEU A 317 6.15 13.48 1.92
N LEU A 318 7.33 13.99 1.58
CA LEU A 318 8.56 13.66 2.28
C LEU A 318 8.55 14.13 3.75
N GLU A 319 7.97 15.29 4.03
CA GLU A 319 7.81 15.76 5.41
C GLU A 319 6.85 14.84 6.21
N LEU A 320 5.75 14.39 5.60
CA LEU A 320 4.85 13.42 6.22
C LEU A 320 5.53 12.06 6.45
N ARG A 321 6.35 11.62 5.52
CA ARG A 321 7.18 10.41 5.67
C ARG A 321 8.15 10.55 6.85
N LYS A 322 8.83 11.69 7.02
CA LYS A 322 9.70 11.95 8.17
C LYS A 322 8.96 11.89 9.50
N GLN A 323 7.66 12.19 9.50
CA GLN A 323 6.78 12.04 10.66
C GLN A 323 6.36 10.58 10.91
N GLY A 324 6.89 9.62 10.14
CA GLY A 324 6.61 8.19 10.29
C GLY A 324 5.43 7.68 9.47
N LYS A 325 4.75 8.52 8.68
CA LYS A 325 3.65 8.07 7.83
C LYS A 325 4.16 7.30 6.62
N ALA A 326 3.49 6.21 6.28
CA ALA A 326 3.75 5.49 5.05
C ALA A 326 3.09 6.20 3.86
N ILE A 327 3.79 6.33 2.76
CA ILE A 327 3.34 7.00 1.55
C ILE A 327 3.27 5.96 0.42
N PHE A 328 2.07 5.69 -0.09
CA PHE A 328 1.85 4.77 -1.21
C PHE A 328 1.35 5.55 -2.42
N VAL A 329 2.15 5.61 -3.48
CA VAL A 329 1.84 6.41 -4.68
C VAL A 329 1.80 5.53 -5.90
N SER A 330 0.69 5.53 -6.64
CA SER A 330 0.68 4.97 -7.99
C SER A 330 1.14 6.00 -9.01
N SER A 331 1.93 5.55 -9.98
CA SER A 331 2.30 6.34 -11.16
C SER A 331 2.58 5.44 -12.37
N HIS A 332 2.42 6.00 -13.55
CA HIS A 332 2.92 5.42 -14.79
C HIS A 332 4.24 6.08 -15.24
N VAL A 333 4.71 7.12 -14.55
CA VAL A 333 5.95 7.85 -14.83
C VAL A 333 6.99 7.51 -13.77
N LEU A 334 7.90 6.59 -14.12
CA LEU A 334 8.91 6.08 -13.20
C LEU A 334 9.93 7.14 -12.78
N ALA A 335 10.37 7.97 -13.74
CA ALA A 335 11.40 8.98 -13.50
C ALA A 335 11.02 9.96 -12.37
N GLU A 336 9.72 10.20 -12.17
CA GLU A 336 9.23 11.08 -11.10
C GLU A 336 9.37 10.46 -9.71
N LEU A 337 9.17 9.14 -9.61
CA LEU A 337 9.20 8.41 -8.35
C LEU A 337 10.60 7.89 -7.99
N ASP A 338 11.51 7.82 -8.98
CA ASP A 338 12.86 7.32 -8.76
C ASP A 338 13.61 8.09 -7.67
N ILE A 339 13.42 9.40 -7.58
CA ILE A 339 14.08 10.25 -6.59
C ILE A 339 13.54 10.00 -5.18
N TYR A 340 12.24 9.70 -5.04
CA TYR A 340 11.53 9.71 -3.76
C TYR A 340 11.32 8.32 -3.15
N ALA A 341 11.26 7.27 -3.99
CA ALA A 341 10.89 5.93 -3.57
C ALA A 341 12.01 5.21 -2.79
N ASP A 342 11.65 4.63 -1.65
CA ASP A 342 12.48 3.67 -0.89
C ASP A 342 12.28 2.25 -1.39
N SER A 343 11.01 1.92 -1.68
CA SER A 343 10.59 0.63 -2.20
C SER A 343 9.62 0.81 -3.36
N LEU A 344 9.45 -0.24 -4.13
CA LEU A 344 8.55 -0.19 -5.27
C LEU A 344 7.90 -1.56 -5.54
N THR A 345 6.74 -1.49 -6.15
CA THR A 345 6.06 -2.64 -6.75
C THR A 345 5.77 -2.33 -8.20
N ILE A 346 6.30 -3.15 -9.10
CA ILE A 346 6.09 -3.04 -10.54
C ILE A 346 4.98 -4.00 -10.96
N LEU A 347 3.95 -3.44 -11.60
CA LEU A 347 2.78 -4.15 -12.07
C LEU A 347 2.72 -4.14 -13.60
N ASP A 348 2.61 -5.32 -14.20
CA ASP A 348 2.34 -5.47 -15.62
C ASP A 348 1.27 -6.54 -15.87
N GLY A 349 0.35 -6.26 -16.81
CA GLY A 349 -0.72 -7.19 -17.19
C GLY A 349 -1.52 -7.74 -15.99
N GLY A 350 -1.66 -6.98 -14.91
CA GLY A 350 -2.35 -7.39 -13.68
C GLY A 350 -1.55 -8.31 -12.76
N LYS A 351 -0.25 -8.47 -12.99
CA LYS A 351 0.66 -9.27 -12.16
C LYS A 351 1.82 -8.42 -11.64
N ILE A 352 2.35 -8.77 -10.49
CA ILE A 352 3.56 -8.16 -9.97
C ILE A 352 4.77 -8.82 -10.63
N ILE A 353 5.63 -7.99 -11.25
CA ILE A 353 6.92 -8.40 -11.79
C ILE A 353 8.00 -8.27 -10.72
N TYR A 354 7.93 -7.19 -9.94
CA TYR A 354 8.86 -6.94 -8.84
C TYR A 354 8.14 -6.29 -7.67
N SER A 355 8.54 -6.63 -6.45
CA SER A 355 8.13 -5.93 -5.23
C SER A 355 9.24 -6.03 -4.19
N GLY A 356 9.76 -4.89 -3.72
CA GLY A 356 10.84 -4.84 -2.75
C GLY A 356 11.51 -3.48 -2.66
N LYS A 357 12.66 -3.41 -1.98
CA LYS A 357 13.45 -2.18 -1.86
C LYS A 357 14.05 -1.78 -3.21
N LYS A 358 14.00 -0.48 -3.51
CA LYS A 358 14.60 0.06 -4.73
C LYS A 358 16.08 -0.28 -4.84
N GLN A 359 16.82 -0.14 -3.74
CA GLN A 359 18.24 -0.44 -3.69
C GLN A 359 18.55 -1.87 -4.13
N GLU A 360 17.79 -2.86 -3.64
CA GLU A 360 17.96 -4.26 -4.00
C GLU A 360 17.72 -4.52 -5.50
N LEU A 361 16.76 -3.80 -6.10
CA LEU A 361 16.52 -3.85 -7.53
C LEU A 361 17.71 -3.30 -8.31
N LEU A 362 18.18 -2.10 -7.97
CA LEU A 362 19.34 -1.47 -8.62
C LEU A 362 20.61 -2.34 -8.50
N GLU A 363 20.81 -2.98 -7.37
CA GLU A 363 21.95 -3.90 -7.17
C GLU A 363 21.87 -5.15 -8.04
N LYS A 364 20.68 -5.70 -8.28
CA LYS A 364 20.48 -6.83 -9.21
C LYS A 364 20.80 -6.47 -10.66
N TYR A 365 20.52 -5.22 -11.05
CA TYR A 365 20.81 -4.70 -12.40
C TYR A 365 22.17 -3.98 -12.49
N ASN A 366 23.05 -4.16 -11.49
CA ASN A 366 24.35 -3.53 -11.49
C ASN A 366 25.25 -4.13 -12.58
N VAL A 367 25.47 -3.39 -13.64
CA VAL A 367 26.32 -3.78 -14.78
C VAL A 367 27.82 -3.54 -14.53
N ASN A 368 28.25 -3.26 -13.29
CA ASN A 368 29.65 -2.91 -12.96
C ASN A 368 30.23 -1.79 -13.83
N GLU A 369 29.39 -0.84 -14.19
CA GLU A 369 29.77 0.33 -14.96
C GLU A 369 29.98 1.54 -14.05
N TYR A 370 30.91 2.39 -14.47
CA TYR A 370 31.26 3.62 -13.76
C TYR A 370 31.30 4.79 -14.72
N LEU A 371 30.59 5.85 -14.36
CA LEU A 371 30.65 7.13 -15.04
C LEU A 371 31.85 7.92 -14.49
N ILE A 372 32.77 8.29 -15.38
CA ILE A 372 33.93 9.08 -15.00
C ILE A 372 34.01 10.28 -15.94
N ARG A 373 34.02 11.47 -15.36
CA ARG A 373 34.23 12.73 -16.05
C ARG A 373 35.48 13.37 -15.55
N VAL A 374 36.32 13.80 -16.46
CA VAL A 374 37.52 14.59 -16.21
C VAL A 374 37.54 15.81 -17.14
N SER A 375 38.43 16.75 -16.93
CA SER A 375 38.62 17.87 -17.83
C SER A 375 38.90 17.39 -19.27
N GLN A 376 38.51 18.19 -20.27
CA GLN A 376 38.77 17.86 -21.70
C GLN A 376 40.25 17.57 -21.98
N LYS A 377 41.16 18.30 -21.32
CA LYS A 377 42.62 18.13 -21.46
C LYS A 377 43.10 16.76 -20.96
N ASP A 378 42.47 16.21 -19.96
CA ASP A 378 42.88 14.97 -19.31
C ASP A 378 42.11 13.74 -19.83
N ASN A 379 41.10 13.92 -20.72
CA ASN A 379 40.27 12.83 -21.22
C ASN A 379 41.10 11.77 -21.97
N ASN A 380 42.05 12.20 -22.80
CA ASN A 380 42.93 11.24 -23.49
C ASN A 380 43.84 10.47 -22.52
N LYS A 381 44.31 11.12 -21.44
CA LYS A 381 45.10 10.45 -20.41
C LYS A 381 44.27 9.42 -19.65
N LEU A 382 43.00 9.72 -19.34
CA LEU A 382 42.07 8.83 -18.70
C LEU A 382 41.84 7.56 -19.56
N LEU A 383 41.57 7.74 -20.87
CA LEU A 383 41.39 6.64 -21.82
C LEU A 383 42.64 5.76 -21.97
N ASP A 384 43.83 6.37 -21.99
CA ASP A 384 45.09 5.63 -22.04
C ASP A 384 45.34 4.83 -20.77
N ILE A 385 45.00 5.35 -19.60
CA ILE A 385 45.07 4.60 -18.33
C ILE A 385 44.12 3.41 -18.38
N ALA A 386 42.88 3.60 -18.81
CA ALA A 386 41.89 2.53 -18.93
C ALA A 386 42.35 1.43 -19.89
N LYS A 387 42.89 1.78 -21.07
CA LYS A 387 43.49 0.83 -22.03
C LYS A 387 44.61 0.02 -21.39
N ARG A 388 45.54 0.65 -20.67
CA ARG A 388 46.63 -0.06 -19.96
C ARG A 388 46.12 -1.00 -18.89
N MET A 389 45.00 -0.67 -18.23
CA MET A 389 44.37 -1.53 -17.24
C MET A 389 43.43 -2.56 -17.86
N LYS A 390 43.29 -2.63 -19.19
CA LYS A 390 42.36 -3.49 -19.94
C LYS A 390 40.91 -3.29 -19.53
N ILE A 391 40.54 -2.05 -19.23
CA ILE A 391 39.18 -1.63 -18.90
C ILE A 391 38.52 -1.15 -20.19
N SER A 392 37.38 -1.73 -20.54
CA SER A 392 36.58 -1.23 -21.69
C SER A 392 35.93 0.09 -21.34
N SER A 393 35.91 1.01 -22.30
CA SER A 393 35.26 2.32 -22.15
C SER A 393 34.43 2.68 -23.37
N SER A 394 33.32 3.37 -23.16
CA SER A 394 32.51 4.02 -24.17
C SER A 394 32.23 5.46 -23.73
N TYR A 395 31.81 6.31 -24.65
CA TYR A 395 31.46 7.70 -24.34
C TYR A 395 29.95 7.86 -24.44
N ASP A 396 29.36 8.45 -23.41
CA ASP A 396 27.93 8.78 -23.36
C ASP A 396 27.77 10.28 -23.71
N GLU A 397 27.14 10.57 -24.84
CA GLU A 397 26.96 11.93 -25.34
C GLU A 397 25.93 12.72 -24.49
N GLU A 398 24.89 12.08 -23.99
CA GLU A 398 23.86 12.72 -23.16
C GLU A 398 24.43 13.12 -21.79
N LYS A 399 25.15 12.20 -21.16
CA LYS A 399 25.76 12.43 -19.86
C LYS A 399 27.09 13.18 -19.94
N LYS A 400 27.62 13.37 -21.16
CA LYS A 400 28.95 13.99 -21.42
C LYS A 400 30.05 13.41 -20.56
N CYS A 401 30.13 12.08 -20.45
CA CYS A 401 31.13 11.37 -19.64
C CYS A 401 31.46 10.02 -20.23
N ASN A 402 32.61 9.46 -19.79
CA ASN A 402 33.01 8.13 -20.17
C ASN A 402 32.37 7.09 -19.23
N ILE A 403 31.89 6.01 -19.83
CA ILE A 403 31.42 4.82 -19.13
C ILE A 403 32.54 3.79 -19.13
N PHE A 404 32.92 3.31 -17.96
CA PHE A 404 33.96 2.28 -17.80
C PHE A 404 33.37 1.02 -17.22
N LYS A 405 33.54 -0.12 -17.86
CA LYS A 405 33.10 -1.43 -17.34
C LYS A 405 34.19 -2.04 -16.47
N ILE A 406 34.03 -1.99 -15.14
CA ILE A 406 35.03 -2.44 -14.16
C ILE A 406 34.44 -3.53 -13.27
N VAL A 407 34.77 -4.78 -13.56
CA VAL A 407 34.18 -5.96 -12.88
C VAL A 407 34.78 -6.14 -11.48
N LYS A 408 36.08 -5.88 -11.30
CA LYS A 408 36.78 -6.14 -10.05
C LYS A 408 36.88 -4.88 -9.19
N LYS A 409 36.42 -4.94 -7.95
CA LYS A 409 36.48 -3.83 -6.98
C LYS A 409 37.92 -3.30 -6.80
N ASN A 410 38.92 -4.17 -6.86
CA ASN A 410 40.34 -3.79 -6.78
C ASN A 410 40.78 -2.91 -7.96
N ASP A 411 40.22 -3.09 -9.15
CA ASP A 411 40.59 -2.30 -10.32
C ASP A 411 39.99 -0.90 -10.24
N VAL A 412 38.83 -0.73 -9.59
CA VAL A 412 38.27 0.57 -9.26
C VAL A 412 39.24 1.36 -8.38
N THR A 413 39.73 0.74 -7.30
CA THR A 413 40.67 1.38 -6.37
C THR A 413 42.01 1.69 -7.05
N LYS A 414 42.49 0.79 -7.92
CA LYS A 414 43.72 1.02 -8.71
C LYS A 414 43.56 2.19 -9.67
N LEU A 415 42.41 2.27 -10.35
CA LEU A 415 42.10 3.37 -11.26
C LEU A 415 42.10 4.71 -10.51
N GLN A 416 41.39 4.78 -9.38
CA GLN A 416 41.34 5.99 -8.54
C GLN A 416 42.74 6.40 -8.09
N LYS A 417 43.56 5.49 -7.57
CA LYS A 417 44.95 5.78 -7.15
C LYS A 417 45.81 6.28 -8.33
N THR A 418 45.63 5.68 -9.52
CA THR A 418 46.39 6.08 -10.71
C THR A 418 45.98 7.48 -11.20
N LEU A 419 44.69 7.83 -11.13
CA LEU A 419 44.22 9.17 -11.48
C LEU A 419 44.81 10.23 -10.55
N ILE A 420 44.81 9.95 -9.24
CA ILE A 420 45.38 10.83 -8.23
C ILE A 420 46.89 10.99 -8.44
N SER A 421 47.65 9.89 -8.62
CA SER A 421 49.11 9.92 -8.80
C SER A 421 49.56 10.67 -10.06
N LYS A 422 48.70 10.78 -11.07
CA LYS A 422 48.92 11.53 -12.31
C LYS A 422 48.38 12.95 -12.29
N ASN A 423 47.90 13.42 -11.13
CA ASN A 423 47.29 14.74 -10.96
C ASN A 423 46.13 15.01 -11.92
N ILE A 424 45.32 13.96 -12.24
CA ILE A 424 44.13 14.09 -13.06
C ILE A 424 42.97 14.46 -12.13
N TYR A 425 42.42 15.66 -12.34
CA TYR A 425 41.24 16.10 -11.59
C TYR A 425 39.99 15.40 -12.13
N VAL A 426 39.24 14.78 -11.23
CA VAL A 426 38.01 14.02 -11.57
C VAL A 426 36.79 14.83 -11.13
N ASP A 427 36.01 15.28 -12.09
CA ASP A 427 34.76 16.02 -11.84
C ASP A 427 33.62 15.10 -11.37
N LEU A 428 33.62 13.86 -11.88
CA LEU A 428 32.60 12.86 -11.56
C LEU A 428 33.21 11.47 -11.51
N PHE A 429 32.95 10.72 -10.45
CA PHE A 429 33.25 9.30 -10.34
C PHE A 429 32.11 8.61 -9.60
N GLN A 430 31.20 8.00 -10.32
CA GLN A 430 30.05 7.32 -9.72
C GLN A 430 29.74 6.00 -10.47
N ARG A 431 29.03 5.09 -9.80
CA ARG A 431 28.48 3.93 -10.47
C ARG A 431 27.37 4.34 -11.44
N ASN A 432 27.39 3.75 -12.61
CA ASN A 432 26.32 3.91 -13.59
C ASN A 432 25.24 2.87 -13.29
N TYR A 433 24.25 3.25 -12.49
CA TYR A 433 23.07 2.43 -12.33
C TYR A 433 22.11 2.72 -13.50
N PRO A 434 21.48 1.69 -14.08
CA PRO A 434 20.42 1.91 -15.03
C PRO A 434 19.28 2.68 -14.34
N SER A 435 18.59 3.52 -15.08
CA SER A 435 17.40 4.19 -14.55
C SER A 435 16.32 3.17 -14.25
N LEU A 436 15.38 3.49 -13.34
CA LEU A 436 14.22 2.62 -13.14
C LEU A 436 13.42 2.42 -14.43
N ASN A 437 13.50 3.36 -15.39
CA ASN A 437 12.85 3.25 -16.68
C ASN A 437 13.50 2.15 -17.51
N ASP A 438 14.84 2.13 -17.60
CA ASP A 438 15.58 1.09 -18.33
C ASP A 438 15.30 -0.29 -17.75
N ILE A 439 15.31 -0.38 -16.41
CA ILE A 439 15.00 -1.63 -15.70
C ILE A 439 13.56 -2.09 -15.97
N TYR A 440 12.62 -1.16 -15.98
CA TYR A 440 11.21 -1.47 -16.25
C TYR A 440 11.00 -1.97 -17.69
N GLU A 441 11.61 -1.32 -18.67
CA GLU A 441 11.56 -1.74 -20.08
C GLU A 441 12.17 -3.15 -20.25
N ASP A 442 13.32 -3.40 -19.66
CA ASP A 442 13.95 -4.72 -19.66
C ASP A 442 13.05 -5.78 -19.03
N MET A 443 12.44 -5.48 -17.89
CA MET A 443 11.54 -6.41 -17.20
C MET A 443 10.29 -6.74 -18.01
N ILE A 444 9.75 -5.80 -18.77
CA ILE A 444 8.59 -6.04 -19.63
C ILE A 444 8.98 -6.84 -20.86
N VAL A 445 10.07 -6.46 -21.54
CA VAL A 445 10.49 -7.06 -22.80
C VAL A 445 10.96 -8.52 -22.61
N PHE A 446 11.69 -8.78 -21.54
CA PHE A 446 12.31 -10.11 -21.31
C PHE A 446 11.54 -10.99 -20.33
N GLY A 447 10.48 -10.49 -19.69
CA GLY A 447 9.70 -11.19 -18.68
C GLY A 447 10.50 -11.40 -17.38
N SER A 448 9.83 -11.68 -16.28
CA SER A 448 10.43 -12.08 -15.01
C SER A 448 10.99 -13.51 -15.10
N THR A 449 12.03 -13.72 -15.88
CA THR A 449 12.73 -15.01 -15.86
C THR A 449 13.84 -14.92 -14.82
N ASP A 450 13.85 -15.85 -13.87
CA ASP A 450 14.90 -16.12 -12.88
C ASP A 450 16.26 -16.51 -13.52
N THR A 451 16.42 -16.31 -14.81
CA THR A 451 17.67 -16.49 -15.53
C THR A 451 18.33 -15.14 -15.73
N MET A 452 19.27 -14.83 -14.84
CA MET A 452 20.32 -13.85 -15.13
C MET A 452 20.95 -14.21 -16.49
N ARG A 453 20.53 -13.52 -17.54
CA ARG A 453 21.28 -13.53 -18.78
C ARG A 453 22.39 -12.53 -18.61
N GLU A 454 23.63 -13.03 -18.66
CA GLU A 454 24.77 -12.21 -19.04
C GLU A 454 24.35 -11.42 -20.28
N THR A 455 24.04 -10.14 -20.09
CA THR A 455 23.71 -9.25 -21.19
C THR A 455 24.92 -9.16 -22.10
N ASN A 456 24.81 -9.79 -23.24
CA ASN A 456 25.76 -9.67 -24.31
C ASN A 456 25.51 -8.33 -25.02
N PRO A 457 26.38 -7.32 -24.90
CA PRO A 457 26.13 -5.96 -25.39
C PRO A 457 26.22 -5.78 -26.91
N SER A 458 26.30 -6.87 -27.68
CA SER A 458 26.58 -6.81 -29.12
C SER A 458 25.36 -6.91 -30.03
N LYS A 459 24.13 -6.68 -29.56
CA LYS A 459 22.91 -6.70 -30.37
C LYS A 459 21.99 -5.48 -30.21
N LEU A 460 22.53 -4.32 -29.97
CA LEU A 460 21.88 -3.04 -30.26
C LEU A 460 22.48 -2.47 -31.54
N GLU A 461 22.35 -3.20 -32.64
CA GLU A 461 22.40 -2.61 -33.98
C GLU A 461 20.95 -2.29 -34.38
N ILE A 462 20.76 -1.01 -34.51
CA ILE A 462 19.69 -0.22 -35.04
C ILE A 462 19.05 -0.88 -36.28
N LYS A 463 17.73 -0.98 -36.23
CA LYS A 463 16.88 -0.81 -37.40
C LYS A 463 15.81 0.22 -37.09
#